data_8cd808c1e3ccee22e48f2c4eaf647b22
#
_entry.id   8cd808c1e3ccee22e48f2c4eaf647b22
#
_cell.length_a   1.000
_cell.length_b   1.000
_cell.length_c   1.000
_cell.angle_alpha   90.00
_cell.angle_beta   90.00
_cell.angle_gamma   90.00
#
_symmetry.space_group_name_H-M   'P 1'
#
loop_
_entity.id
_entity.type
_entity.pdbx_description
1 polymer ?
#
loop_
_entity_poly.entity_id
_entity_poly.type
_entity_poly.pdbx_seq_one_letter_code
_entity_poly.pdbx_strand_id
1 'polypeptide(L)'
;MNYKLLFPTYRNRYRFIKENLEQFGQHRKFGNALNLGTGEGDYDPMIASWCGKLTACDINENDIAFAKQMNANVANLSYQWEDALNLSFPENTFDLLTSVDVMEHVGQPERMTEEIARVLRPNGLAFITFPQTNFPWTYDPVNRLLGKRAIPQGAYAFGHEYLVDPQKFKGWAGKYGLEVLVEKNLSGYLVALSEMYWTGMIQRVFKENAGNISGAKEKKVKLRPTSREPLLVKLTDGFIQLDFGLFKHSKYSVGKGFVVRKR
;
A
#
# COMPACT_ATOMS: atom_id res chain seq x y z
N MET A 1 10.29 -16.93 -2.80
CA MET A 1 9.44 -16.47 -3.92
C MET A 1 8.30 -15.65 -3.32
N ASN A 2 8.13 -14.42 -3.74
CA ASN A 2 7.02 -13.59 -3.27
C ASN A 2 5.74 -13.96 -4.05
N TYR A 3 4.97 -14.90 -3.51
CA TYR A 3 3.71 -15.37 -4.10
C TYR A 3 2.62 -14.28 -4.12
N LYS A 4 2.71 -13.25 -3.26
CA LYS A 4 1.76 -12.13 -3.23
C LYS A 4 1.77 -11.35 -4.56
N LEU A 5 2.91 -11.39 -5.29
CA LEU A 5 3.02 -10.80 -6.63
C LEU A 5 2.12 -11.46 -7.69
N LEU A 6 1.56 -12.63 -7.41
CA LEU A 6 0.57 -13.28 -8.27
C LEU A 6 -0.82 -12.66 -8.13
N PHE A 7 -1.07 -11.89 -7.08
CA PHE A 7 -2.33 -11.18 -6.88
C PHE A 7 -2.28 -9.82 -7.60
N PRO A 8 -3.17 -9.55 -8.55
CA PRO A 8 -3.09 -8.37 -9.41
C PRO A 8 -3.06 -7.05 -8.64
N THR A 9 -3.84 -6.92 -7.57
CA THR A 9 -3.90 -5.70 -6.77
C THR A 9 -2.59 -5.46 -6.03
N TYR A 10 -2.05 -6.50 -5.38
CA TYR A 10 -0.75 -6.41 -4.73
C TYR A 10 0.36 -6.12 -5.76
N ARG A 11 0.34 -6.80 -6.92
CA ARG A 11 1.30 -6.58 -8.02
C ARG A 11 1.28 -5.13 -8.52
N ASN A 12 0.10 -4.53 -8.67
CA ASN A 12 -0.03 -3.14 -9.12
C ASN A 12 0.58 -2.15 -8.12
N ARG A 13 0.36 -2.35 -6.82
CA ARG A 13 0.98 -1.52 -5.79
C ARG A 13 2.49 -1.69 -5.76
N TYR A 14 2.96 -2.93 -5.81
CA TYR A 14 4.39 -3.22 -5.88
C TYR A 14 5.05 -2.55 -7.10
N ARG A 15 4.42 -2.64 -8.27
CA ARG A 15 4.89 -1.96 -9.49
C ARG A 15 4.86 -0.45 -9.34
N PHE A 16 3.81 0.11 -8.77
CA PHE A 16 3.73 1.55 -8.54
C PHE A 16 4.90 2.05 -7.69
N ILE A 17 5.19 1.40 -6.57
CA ILE A 17 6.34 1.78 -5.74
C ILE A 17 7.65 1.60 -6.50
N LYS A 18 7.86 0.45 -7.16
CA LYS A 18 9.07 0.16 -7.92
C LYS A 18 9.32 1.17 -9.04
N GLU A 19 8.33 1.43 -9.88
CA GLU A 19 8.41 2.37 -11.01
C GLU A 19 8.76 3.80 -10.53
N ASN A 20 8.19 4.24 -9.41
CA ASN A 20 8.50 5.55 -8.84
C ASN A 20 9.87 5.60 -8.17
N LEU A 21 10.31 4.52 -7.52
CA LEU A 21 11.69 4.42 -7.02
C LEU A 21 12.69 4.53 -8.18
N GLU A 22 12.43 3.84 -9.28
CA GLU A 22 13.24 3.91 -10.51
C GLU A 22 13.22 5.33 -11.10
N GLN A 23 12.04 5.93 -11.27
CA GLN A 23 11.88 7.25 -11.89
C GLN A 23 12.55 8.36 -11.08
N PHE A 24 12.33 8.41 -9.77
CA PHE A 24 12.79 9.50 -8.92
C PHE A 24 14.15 9.23 -8.27
N GLY A 25 14.59 7.97 -8.25
CA GLY A 25 15.90 7.55 -7.71
C GLY A 25 17.00 7.39 -8.76
N GLN A 26 16.73 7.60 -10.06
CA GLN A 26 17.68 7.34 -11.16
C GLN A 26 19.05 8.00 -11.02
N HIS A 27 19.07 9.22 -10.49
CA HIS A 27 20.29 10.01 -10.41
C HIS A 27 20.95 10.02 -9.02
N ARG A 28 20.22 9.60 -7.99
CA ARG A 28 20.70 9.60 -6.61
C ARG A 28 19.83 8.71 -5.73
N LYS A 29 20.45 7.79 -5.00
CA LYS A 29 19.76 7.09 -3.92
C LYS A 29 19.23 8.06 -2.88
N PHE A 30 18.07 7.78 -2.33
CA PHE A 30 17.53 8.50 -1.18
C PHE A 30 18.45 8.29 0.04
N GLY A 31 18.67 9.31 0.84
CA GLY A 31 19.48 9.19 2.05
C GLY A 31 18.75 8.37 3.12
N ASN A 32 17.78 9.01 3.77
CA ASN A 32 16.91 8.39 4.79
C ASN A 32 15.52 8.14 4.23
N ALA A 33 15.03 6.92 4.34
CA ALA A 33 13.67 6.54 3.94
C ALA A 33 12.87 6.00 5.11
N LEU A 34 11.54 6.21 5.07
CA LEU A 34 10.56 5.64 5.97
C LEU A 34 9.59 4.77 5.18
N ASN A 35 9.34 3.53 5.61
CA ASN A 35 8.19 2.74 5.18
C ASN A 35 7.17 2.72 6.32
N LEU A 36 6.06 3.46 6.14
CA LEU A 36 5.01 3.65 7.12
C LEU A 36 3.90 2.63 6.90
N GLY A 37 3.64 1.78 7.88
CA GLY A 37 2.71 0.65 7.77
C GLY A 37 3.34 -0.51 6.99
N THR A 38 4.51 -0.98 7.44
CA THR A 38 5.28 -2.01 6.72
C THR A 38 4.63 -3.38 6.72
N GLY A 39 3.74 -3.65 7.68
CA GLY A 39 3.17 -4.98 7.86
C GLY A 39 4.26 -6.05 7.98
N GLU A 40 4.16 -7.08 7.15
CA GLU A 40 5.12 -8.21 7.13
C GLU A 40 6.48 -7.89 6.46
N GLY A 41 6.71 -6.65 6.04
CA GLY A 41 7.99 -6.22 5.47
C GLY A 41 8.23 -6.63 4.02
N ASP A 42 7.18 -6.94 3.27
CA ASP A 42 7.30 -7.45 1.89
C ASP A 42 7.93 -6.46 0.90
N TYR A 43 7.73 -5.18 1.12
CA TYR A 43 8.26 -4.08 0.27
C TYR A 43 9.67 -3.65 0.69
N ASP A 44 10.05 -3.91 1.94
CA ASP A 44 11.24 -3.33 2.55
C ASP A 44 12.54 -3.63 1.82
N PRO A 45 12.83 -4.88 1.36
CA PRO A 45 14.07 -5.15 0.63
C PRO A 45 14.17 -4.37 -0.68
N MET A 46 13.04 -4.15 -1.37
CA MET A 46 13.00 -3.35 -2.59
C MET A 46 13.29 -1.89 -2.28
N ILE A 47 12.61 -1.31 -1.27
CA ILE A 47 12.80 0.10 -0.88
C ILE A 47 14.22 0.32 -0.38
N ALA A 48 14.73 -0.58 0.48
CA ALA A 48 16.09 -0.51 1.03
C ALA A 48 17.18 -0.49 -0.06
N SER A 49 16.95 -1.14 -1.19
CA SER A 49 17.92 -1.11 -2.31
C SER A 49 18.09 0.28 -2.96
N TRP A 50 17.12 1.18 -2.74
CA TRP A 50 17.09 2.56 -3.28
C TRP A 50 17.44 3.64 -2.28
N CYS A 51 17.75 3.31 -1.04
CA CYS A 51 18.11 4.30 -0.02
C CYS A 51 19.38 3.93 0.75
N GLY A 52 19.96 4.92 1.43
CA GLY A 52 21.11 4.72 2.32
C GLY A 52 20.69 4.02 3.60
N LYS A 53 19.57 4.44 4.19
CA LYS A 53 18.97 3.87 5.39
C LYS A 53 17.45 3.81 5.22
N LEU A 54 16.87 2.66 5.56
CA LEU A 54 15.41 2.47 5.66
C LEU A 54 15.02 2.22 7.11
N THR A 55 14.07 3.01 7.61
CA THR A 55 13.31 2.68 8.80
C THR A 55 11.94 2.21 8.36
N ALA A 56 11.56 1.00 8.75
CA ALA A 56 10.23 0.46 8.50
C ALA A 56 9.46 0.40 9.81
N CYS A 57 8.20 0.83 9.80
CA CYS A 57 7.42 0.90 11.02
C CYS A 57 5.97 0.45 10.82
N ASP A 58 5.39 -0.02 11.90
CA ASP A 58 3.99 -0.44 11.97
C ASP A 58 3.49 -0.27 13.40
N ILE A 59 2.16 -0.23 13.56
CA ILE A 59 1.51 -0.24 14.88
C ILE A 59 1.40 -1.68 15.44
N ASN A 60 1.52 -2.69 14.58
CA ASN A 60 1.42 -4.10 14.96
C ASN A 60 2.81 -4.69 15.26
N GLU A 61 3.11 -4.88 16.54
CA GLU A 61 4.37 -5.45 17.01
C GLU A 61 4.67 -6.86 16.45
N ASN A 62 3.63 -7.68 16.25
CA ASN A 62 3.80 -9.03 15.69
C ASN A 62 4.26 -9.00 14.24
N ASP A 63 3.70 -8.08 13.44
CA ASP A 63 4.13 -7.89 12.06
C ASP A 63 5.56 -7.36 12.00
N ILE A 64 5.93 -6.41 12.87
CA ILE A 64 7.30 -5.91 13.01
C ILE A 64 8.27 -7.05 13.37
N ALA A 65 7.94 -7.87 14.36
CA ALA A 65 8.77 -8.99 14.77
C ALA A 65 8.97 -10.00 13.61
N PHE A 66 7.91 -10.29 12.88
CA PHE A 66 7.96 -11.15 11.70
C PHE A 66 8.81 -10.52 10.59
N ALA A 67 8.57 -9.25 10.24
CA ALA A 67 9.31 -8.52 9.21
C ALA A 67 10.81 -8.45 9.53
N LYS A 68 11.16 -8.18 10.78
CA LYS A 68 12.54 -8.17 11.27
C LYS A 68 13.24 -9.52 11.09
N GLN A 69 12.55 -10.62 11.40
CA GLN A 69 13.07 -11.96 11.19
C GLN A 69 13.27 -12.28 9.71
N MET A 70 12.31 -11.90 8.88
CA MET A 70 12.32 -12.18 7.43
C MET A 70 13.40 -11.43 6.68
N ASN A 71 13.67 -10.19 7.08
CA ASN A 71 14.58 -9.28 6.40
C ASN A 71 15.90 -9.06 7.18
N ALA A 72 16.26 -9.98 8.07
CA ALA A 72 17.45 -9.85 8.93
C ALA A 72 18.78 -9.69 8.17
N ASN A 73 18.81 -10.07 6.89
CA ASN A 73 19.98 -9.96 6.01
C ASN A 73 20.07 -8.63 5.26
N VAL A 74 19.11 -7.70 5.44
CA VAL A 74 19.12 -6.38 4.79
C VAL A 74 19.81 -5.37 5.72
N ALA A 75 21.07 -5.09 5.44
CA ALA A 75 21.98 -4.37 6.36
C ALA A 75 21.54 -2.92 6.69
N ASN A 76 20.90 -2.23 5.73
CA ASN A 76 20.51 -0.83 5.88
C ASN A 76 19.03 -0.65 6.30
N LEU A 77 18.40 -1.72 6.83
CA LEU A 77 17.00 -1.74 7.23
C LEU A 77 16.89 -1.87 8.76
N SER A 78 16.07 -1.03 9.36
CA SER A 78 15.71 -1.10 10.78
C SER A 78 14.19 -1.07 10.95
N TYR A 79 13.70 -1.68 12.03
CA TYR A 79 12.27 -1.76 12.34
C TYR A 79 11.97 -1.06 13.66
N GLN A 80 10.88 -0.29 13.69
CA GLN A 80 10.43 0.46 14.86
C GLN A 80 8.91 0.40 14.96
N TRP A 81 8.39 0.36 16.18
CA TRP A 81 6.96 0.54 16.44
C TRP A 81 6.61 2.02 16.33
N GLU A 82 5.55 2.35 15.58
CA GLU A 82 5.07 3.72 15.41
C GLU A 82 3.56 3.76 15.19
N ASP A 83 2.93 4.82 15.71
CA ASP A 83 1.57 5.21 15.34
C ASP A 83 1.62 6.21 14.19
N ALA A 84 0.99 5.90 13.08
CA ALA A 84 0.92 6.77 11.90
C ALA A 84 0.27 8.15 12.17
N LEU A 85 -0.49 8.27 13.26
CA LEU A 85 -1.12 9.51 13.69
C LEU A 85 -0.25 10.37 14.61
N ASN A 86 0.86 9.81 15.11
CA ASN A 86 1.76 10.51 16.03
C ASN A 86 3.17 9.89 15.96
N LEU A 87 3.88 10.14 14.88
CA LEU A 87 5.22 9.61 14.64
C LEU A 87 6.25 10.22 15.60
N SER A 88 7.07 9.36 16.22
CA SER A 88 8.11 9.80 17.16
C SER A 88 9.30 10.51 16.47
N PHE A 89 9.37 10.48 15.15
CA PHE A 89 10.46 11.08 14.40
C PHE A 89 10.40 12.60 14.41
N PRO A 90 11.56 13.28 14.45
CA PRO A 90 11.65 14.73 14.27
C PRO A 90 11.10 15.18 12.89
N GLU A 91 10.70 16.43 12.80
CA GLU A 91 10.39 17.03 11.51
C GLU A 91 11.61 17.02 10.55
N ASN A 92 11.36 17.03 9.26
CA ASN A 92 12.40 17.10 8.23
C ASN A 92 13.46 15.99 8.32
N THR A 93 13.05 14.77 8.61
CA THR A 93 13.96 13.62 8.80
C THR A 93 14.17 12.80 7.53
N PHE A 94 13.14 12.62 6.70
CA PHE A 94 13.16 11.66 5.60
C PHE A 94 13.16 12.32 4.23
N ASP A 95 13.98 11.76 3.32
CA ASP A 95 14.01 12.13 1.91
C ASP A 95 12.93 11.39 1.09
N LEU A 96 12.55 10.19 1.57
CA LEU A 96 11.50 9.36 0.99
C LEU A 96 10.61 8.79 2.09
N LEU A 97 9.32 8.76 1.83
CA LEU A 97 8.35 8.01 2.61
C LEU A 97 7.52 7.12 1.67
N THR A 98 7.31 5.88 2.04
CA THR A 98 6.37 4.97 1.36
C THR A 98 5.26 4.58 2.33
N SER A 99 4.02 4.52 1.85
CA SER A 99 2.88 4.04 2.62
C SER A 99 1.89 3.34 1.69
N VAL A 100 1.76 2.02 1.87
CA VAL A 100 0.99 1.17 0.96
C VAL A 100 -0.21 0.60 1.68
N ASP A 101 -1.40 1.12 1.33
CA ASP A 101 -2.68 0.68 1.88
C ASP A 101 -2.71 0.71 3.43
N VAL A 102 -2.44 1.87 3.99
CA VAL A 102 -2.43 2.15 5.44
C VAL A 102 -3.51 3.15 5.82
N MET A 103 -3.72 4.16 4.98
CA MET A 103 -4.57 5.31 5.29
C MET A 103 -6.04 4.92 5.53
N GLU A 104 -6.49 3.82 4.97
CA GLU A 104 -7.82 3.23 5.17
C GLU A 104 -8.01 2.53 6.52
N HIS A 105 -6.92 2.29 7.23
CA HIS A 105 -6.93 1.64 8.55
C HIS A 105 -6.78 2.62 9.70
N VAL A 106 -6.47 3.88 9.41
CA VAL A 106 -6.35 4.92 10.45
C VAL A 106 -7.62 5.76 10.51
N GLY A 107 -8.18 5.96 11.69
CA GLY A 107 -9.42 6.71 11.89
C GLY A 107 -9.34 8.19 11.47
N GLN A 108 -8.14 8.72 11.22
CA GLN A 108 -7.86 10.14 10.96
C GLN A 108 -6.85 10.31 9.81
N PRO A 109 -7.23 10.08 8.52
CA PRO A 109 -6.30 10.15 7.39
C PRO A 109 -5.72 11.55 7.15
N GLU A 110 -6.45 12.60 7.51
CA GLU A 110 -5.93 13.96 7.47
C GLU A 110 -4.75 14.14 8.43
N ARG A 111 -4.87 13.61 9.67
CA ARG A 111 -3.78 13.65 10.65
C ARG A 111 -2.57 12.85 10.18
N MET A 112 -2.77 11.67 9.60
CA MET A 112 -1.68 10.92 8.97
C MET A 112 -1.00 11.72 7.85
N THR A 113 -1.78 12.45 7.03
CA THR A 113 -1.23 13.31 5.97
C THR A 113 -0.38 14.44 6.55
N GLU A 114 -0.78 15.03 7.67
CA GLU A 114 -0.03 16.04 8.42
C GLU A 114 1.31 15.48 8.92
N GLU A 115 1.30 14.30 9.54
CA GLU A 115 2.51 13.62 10.02
C GLU A 115 3.47 13.28 8.87
N ILE A 116 2.96 12.77 7.74
CA ILE A 116 3.76 12.55 6.53
C ILE A 116 4.46 13.84 6.10
N ALA A 117 3.71 14.95 6.04
CA ALA A 117 4.27 16.25 5.67
C ALA A 117 5.31 16.73 6.69
N ARG A 118 5.07 16.53 7.98
CA ARG A 118 5.98 16.96 9.06
C ARG A 118 7.32 16.26 8.97
N VAL A 119 7.31 14.92 8.82
CA VAL A 119 8.55 14.12 8.87
C VAL A 119 9.36 14.17 7.57
N LEU A 120 8.76 14.52 6.44
CA LEU A 120 9.46 14.71 5.19
C LEU A 120 10.33 15.97 5.23
N ARG A 121 11.52 15.92 4.62
CA ARG A 121 12.35 17.08 4.34
C ARG A 121 11.77 17.95 3.23
N PRO A 122 12.11 19.23 3.15
CA PRO A 122 11.85 20.02 1.94
C PRO A 122 12.38 19.29 0.69
N ASN A 123 11.57 19.20 -0.35
CA ASN A 123 11.76 18.39 -1.55
C ASN A 123 11.75 16.87 -1.35
N GLY A 124 11.49 16.37 -0.15
CA GLY A 124 11.26 14.95 0.12
C GLY A 124 9.98 14.44 -0.55
N LEU A 125 9.97 13.17 -0.91
CA LEU A 125 8.89 12.52 -1.64
C LEU A 125 8.13 11.54 -0.75
N ALA A 126 6.81 11.46 -0.94
CA ALA A 126 6.04 10.33 -0.43
C ALA A 126 5.33 9.59 -1.56
N PHE A 127 5.41 8.25 -1.56
CA PHE A 127 4.68 7.35 -2.43
C PHE A 127 3.58 6.68 -1.61
N ILE A 128 2.33 7.00 -1.91
CA ILE A 128 1.17 6.62 -1.09
C ILE A 128 0.18 5.88 -1.96
N THR A 129 -0.33 4.75 -1.47
CA THR A 129 -1.46 4.06 -2.09
C THR A 129 -2.58 3.86 -1.07
N PHE A 130 -3.80 3.86 -1.56
CA PHE A 130 -4.99 3.52 -0.76
C PHE A 130 -6.16 3.09 -1.65
N PRO A 131 -7.09 2.26 -1.14
CA PRO A 131 -8.38 2.02 -1.77
C PRO A 131 -9.24 3.28 -1.69
N GLN A 132 -9.93 3.61 -2.80
CA GLN A 132 -10.66 4.87 -2.91
C GLN A 132 -12.17 4.72 -2.84
N THR A 133 -12.87 5.79 -2.42
CA THR A 133 -14.33 5.86 -2.34
C THR A 133 -15.03 5.87 -3.70
N ASN A 134 -14.35 6.31 -4.75
CA ASN A 134 -14.96 6.61 -6.06
C ASN A 134 -15.15 5.38 -6.95
N PHE A 135 -15.16 4.18 -6.39
CA PHE A 135 -15.57 3.01 -7.14
C PHE A 135 -17.10 2.92 -7.10
N PRO A 136 -17.82 3.23 -8.20
CA PRO A 136 -19.28 3.51 -8.16
C PRO A 136 -20.13 2.28 -7.93
N TRP A 137 -19.55 1.14 -8.15
CA TRP A 137 -20.20 -0.14 -8.02
C TRP A 137 -19.46 -0.88 -6.92
N THR A 138 -20.18 -1.47 -6.06
CA THR A 138 -19.59 -2.29 -5.03
C THR A 138 -18.67 -3.33 -5.66
N TYR A 139 -17.71 -3.81 -4.90
CA TYR A 139 -16.95 -5.02 -5.26
C TYR A 139 -17.82 -6.25 -5.44
N ASP A 140 -19.14 -6.14 -5.22
CA ASP A 140 -20.09 -7.25 -5.23
C ASP A 140 -21.23 -7.03 -6.21
N PRO A 141 -20.95 -7.01 -7.52
CA PRO A 141 -21.99 -6.85 -8.53
C PRO A 141 -23.01 -7.97 -8.51
N VAL A 142 -22.65 -9.18 -8.08
CA VAL A 142 -23.58 -10.31 -8.00
C VAL A 142 -24.63 -10.06 -6.92
N ASN A 143 -24.23 -9.68 -5.71
CA ASN A 143 -25.20 -9.37 -4.64
C ASN A 143 -26.05 -8.14 -4.98
N ARG A 144 -25.48 -7.17 -5.70
CA ARG A 144 -26.24 -6.03 -6.19
C ARG A 144 -27.31 -6.45 -7.19
N LEU A 145 -26.97 -7.31 -8.16
CA LEU A 145 -27.95 -7.86 -9.12
C LEU A 145 -29.02 -8.67 -8.42
N LEU A 146 -28.69 -9.35 -7.33
CA LEU A 146 -29.63 -10.11 -6.50
C LEU A 146 -30.43 -9.22 -5.52
N GLY A 147 -30.36 -7.92 -5.62
CA GLY A 147 -31.07 -6.97 -4.75
C GLY A 147 -30.60 -6.97 -3.29
N LYS A 148 -29.50 -7.64 -2.98
CA LYS A 148 -28.91 -7.65 -1.65
C LYS A 148 -28.09 -6.38 -1.41
N ARG A 149 -27.94 -5.99 -0.13
CA ARG A 149 -27.02 -4.92 0.23
C ARG A 149 -25.63 -5.27 -0.27
N ALA A 150 -25.17 -4.46 -1.21
CA ALA A 150 -23.83 -4.61 -1.72
C ALA A 150 -22.84 -4.18 -0.64
N ILE A 151 -21.81 -4.98 -0.48
CA ILE A 151 -20.79 -4.81 0.55
C ILE A 151 -19.89 -3.65 0.15
N PRO A 152 -19.60 -2.69 1.06
CA PRO A 152 -18.58 -1.69 0.83
C PRO A 152 -17.24 -2.33 0.49
N GLN A 153 -16.49 -1.68 -0.36
CA GLN A 153 -15.15 -2.10 -0.77
C GLN A 153 -14.27 -2.38 0.46
N GLY A 154 -13.71 -3.57 0.53
CA GLY A 154 -12.76 -3.95 1.56
C GLY A 154 -13.33 -4.30 2.93
N ALA A 155 -14.64 -4.10 3.18
CA ALA A 155 -15.24 -4.41 4.48
C ALA A 155 -15.17 -5.89 4.88
N TYR A 156 -14.96 -6.81 3.93
CA TYR A 156 -14.96 -8.24 4.21
C TYR A 156 -13.59 -8.86 4.34
N ALA A 157 -12.64 -8.38 3.55
CA ALA A 157 -11.40 -9.10 3.35
C ALA A 157 -10.23 -8.50 4.10
N PHE A 158 -10.22 -7.18 4.31
CA PHE A 158 -9.01 -6.47 4.72
C PHE A 158 -9.16 -5.59 5.97
N GLY A 159 -10.33 -5.59 6.61
CA GLY A 159 -10.56 -4.80 7.83
C GLY A 159 -10.46 -3.28 7.60
N HIS A 160 -10.82 -2.82 6.40
CA HIS A 160 -10.83 -1.38 6.11
C HIS A 160 -11.88 -0.68 6.97
N GLU A 161 -11.48 0.33 7.71
CA GLU A 161 -12.41 1.13 8.53
C GLU A 161 -13.18 2.11 7.64
N TYR A 162 -12.53 2.62 6.59
CA TYR A 162 -13.17 3.47 5.59
C TYR A 162 -12.34 3.52 4.29
N LEU A 163 -12.93 4.11 3.27
CA LEU A 163 -12.26 4.35 1.99
C LEU A 163 -11.88 5.81 1.88
N VAL A 164 -10.70 6.07 1.33
CA VAL A 164 -10.17 7.43 1.20
C VAL A 164 -10.72 8.10 -0.06
N ASP A 165 -11.24 9.33 0.09
CA ASP A 165 -11.61 10.17 -1.03
C ASP A 165 -10.35 10.84 -1.61
N PRO A 166 -9.99 10.57 -2.89
CA PRO A 166 -8.81 11.16 -3.51
C PRO A 166 -8.84 12.71 -3.57
N GLN A 167 -10.02 13.32 -3.63
CA GLN A 167 -10.12 14.78 -3.63
C GLN A 167 -9.85 15.35 -2.25
N LYS A 168 -10.38 14.69 -1.20
CA LYS A 168 -10.06 15.07 0.19
C LYS A 168 -8.55 14.92 0.45
N PHE A 169 -7.95 13.81 0.01
CA PHE A 169 -6.50 13.61 0.15
C PHE A 169 -5.71 14.75 -0.51
N LYS A 170 -6.06 15.15 -1.74
CA LYS A 170 -5.41 16.29 -2.42
C LYS A 170 -5.60 17.60 -1.66
N GLY A 171 -6.76 17.81 -1.07
CA GLY A 171 -7.02 18.96 -0.21
C GLY A 171 -6.12 18.99 1.03
N TRP A 172 -6.00 17.86 1.72
CA TRP A 172 -5.11 17.72 2.88
C TRP A 172 -3.63 17.87 2.48
N ALA A 173 -3.22 17.23 1.38
CA ALA A 173 -1.87 17.38 0.86
C ALA A 173 -1.52 18.85 0.62
N GLY A 174 -2.39 19.59 -0.08
CA GLY A 174 -2.21 21.03 -0.31
C GLY A 174 -2.19 21.86 0.99
N LYS A 175 -3.05 21.54 1.95
CA LYS A 175 -3.11 22.20 3.27
C LYS A 175 -1.79 22.09 4.04
N TYR A 176 -1.15 20.93 3.96
CA TYR A 176 0.11 20.65 4.67
C TYR A 176 1.37 20.84 3.80
N GLY A 177 1.28 21.53 2.67
CA GLY A 177 2.41 21.88 1.85
C GLY A 177 2.98 20.74 0.99
N LEU A 178 2.18 19.71 0.74
CA LEU A 178 2.51 18.63 -0.17
C LEU A 178 1.97 18.94 -1.57
N GLU A 179 2.84 18.91 -2.57
CA GLU A 179 2.50 19.05 -3.99
C GLU A 179 2.30 17.68 -4.62
N VAL A 180 1.17 17.45 -5.28
CA VAL A 180 0.90 16.19 -6.00
C VAL A 180 1.65 16.21 -7.33
N LEU A 181 2.61 15.32 -7.52
CA LEU A 181 3.37 15.15 -8.75
C LEU A 181 2.78 14.07 -9.66
N VAL A 182 2.26 12.99 -9.07
CA VAL A 182 1.66 11.87 -9.79
C VAL A 182 0.36 11.46 -9.12
N GLU A 183 -0.68 11.25 -9.91
CA GLU A 183 -1.91 10.57 -9.52
C GLU A 183 -2.16 9.43 -10.52
N LYS A 184 -2.22 8.18 -10.07
CA LYS A 184 -2.36 7.00 -10.92
C LYS A 184 -3.48 6.10 -10.42
N ASN A 185 -4.33 5.66 -11.34
CA ASN A 185 -5.23 4.53 -11.09
C ASN A 185 -4.42 3.23 -11.03
N LEU A 186 -4.64 2.41 -10.01
CA LEU A 186 -3.88 1.17 -9.82
C LEU A 186 -4.59 -0.07 -10.36
N SER A 187 -5.88 0.03 -10.71
CA SER A 187 -6.63 -1.09 -11.29
C SER A 187 -7.87 -0.61 -12.00
N GLY A 188 -8.36 -1.39 -12.93
CA GLY A 188 -9.67 -1.25 -13.53
C GLY A 188 -10.68 -2.25 -12.93
N TYR A 189 -11.73 -2.56 -13.68
CA TYR A 189 -12.84 -3.39 -13.22
C TYR A 189 -12.52 -4.88 -13.14
N LEU A 190 -11.73 -5.43 -14.08
CA LEU A 190 -11.41 -6.87 -14.08
C LEU A 190 -10.56 -7.23 -12.86
N VAL A 191 -9.56 -6.42 -12.55
CA VAL A 191 -8.72 -6.60 -11.36
C VAL A 191 -9.57 -6.47 -10.10
N ALA A 192 -10.49 -5.49 -10.04
CA ALA A 192 -11.40 -5.31 -8.92
C ALA A 192 -12.27 -6.54 -8.66
N LEU A 193 -12.89 -7.07 -9.71
CA LEU A 193 -13.74 -8.26 -9.62
C LEU A 193 -12.95 -9.50 -9.19
N SER A 194 -11.76 -9.68 -9.78
CA SER A 194 -10.90 -10.83 -9.40
C SER A 194 -10.50 -10.77 -7.95
N GLU A 195 -10.18 -9.59 -7.43
CA GLU A 195 -9.82 -9.43 -6.03
C GLU A 195 -10.98 -9.76 -5.10
N MET A 196 -12.14 -9.25 -5.38
CA MET A 196 -13.31 -9.50 -4.56
C MET A 196 -13.66 -10.98 -4.45
N TYR A 197 -13.78 -11.65 -5.60
CA TYR A 197 -14.25 -13.04 -5.60
C TYR A 197 -13.12 -14.03 -5.30
N TRP A 198 -11.95 -13.82 -5.87
CA TRP A 198 -10.81 -14.73 -5.70
C TRP A 198 -10.15 -14.57 -4.33
N THR A 199 -9.78 -13.34 -3.98
CA THR A 199 -9.12 -13.08 -2.69
C THR A 199 -10.09 -13.30 -1.53
N GLY A 200 -11.35 -12.88 -1.68
CA GLY A 200 -12.41 -13.14 -0.69
C GLY A 200 -12.68 -14.63 -0.49
N MET A 201 -12.62 -15.45 -1.55
CA MET A 201 -12.76 -16.91 -1.45
C MET A 201 -11.54 -17.54 -0.77
N ILE A 202 -10.32 -17.14 -1.16
CA ILE A 202 -9.08 -17.62 -0.53
C ILE A 202 -9.07 -17.27 0.94
N GLN A 203 -9.40 -16.04 1.32
CA GLN A 203 -9.43 -15.63 2.72
C GLN A 203 -10.49 -16.36 3.54
N ARG A 204 -11.64 -16.74 2.97
CA ARG A 204 -12.62 -17.60 3.64
C ARG A 204 -12.06 -18.99 3.97
N VAL A 205 -11.19 -19.51 3.10
CA VAL A 205 -10.54 -20.82 3.30
C VAL A 205 -9.39 -20.70 4.29
N PHE A 206 -8.62 -19.63 4.24
CA PHE A 206 -7.42 -19.45 5.06
C PHE A 206 -7.61 -18.55 6.29
N LYS A 207 -8.77 -18.01 6.51
CA LYS A 207 -9.37 -17.30 7.69
C LYS A 207 -8.46 -16.50 8.67
N GLU A 208 -7.22 -16.20 8.34
CA GLU A 208 -6.21 -15.77 9.32
C GLU A 208 -5.75 -14.31 9.23
N ASN A 209 -6.23 -13.55 8.23
CA ASN A 209 -5.75 -12.18 8.00
C ASN A 209 -6.79 -11.08 8.23
N ALA A 210 -7.93 -11.37 8.80
CA ALA A 210 -8.99 -10.39 9.03
C ALA A 210 -8.84 -9.61 10.35
N GLY A 211 -7.72 -9.73 11.04
CA GLY A 211 -7.48 -9.08 12.32
C GLY A 211 -6.23 -8.21 12.29
N ASN A 212 -6.28 -7.12 11.55
CA ASN A 212 -5.15 -6.18 11.48
C ASN A 212 -5.03 -5.25 12.69
N ILE A 213 -5.87 -5.38 13.70
CA ILE A 213 -5.82 -4.53 14.87
C ILE A 213 -5.82 -5.43 16.11
N SER A 214 -4.77 -5.35 16.88
CA SER A 214 -4.59 -5.92 18.23
C SER A 214 -5.14 -7.34 18.44
N GLY A 215 -4.29 -8.36 18.25
CA GLY A 215 -4.59 -9.73 18.62
C GLY A 215 -4.55 -10.77 17.50
N ALA A 216 -3.81 -10.52 16.44
CA ALA A 216 -3.63 -11.50 15.36
C ALA A 216 -3.05 -12.80 15.89
N LYS A 217 -3.80 -13.90 15.69
CA LYS A 217 -3.33 -15.26 15.95
C LYS A 217 -2.12 -15.58 15.08
N GLU A 218 -1.20 -16.40 15.58
CA GLU A 218 -0.05 -16.86 14.79
C GLU A 218 -0.47 -17.39 13.42
N LYS A 219 0.22 -16.93 12.39
CA LYS A 219 -0.04 -17.35 11.01
C LYS A 219 0.35 -18.81 10.81
N LYS A 220 -0.57 -19.63 10.33
CA LYS A 220 -0.34 -21.06 10.10
C LYS A 220 0.65 -21.36 8.97
N VAL A 221 0.80 -20.44 8.01
CA VAL A 221 1.69 -20.62 6.87
C VAL A 221 2.65 -19.43 6.78
N LYS A 222 3.87 -19.64 7.21
CA LYS A 222 4.99 -18.69 7.06
C LYS A 222 5.61 -18.87 5.67
N LEU A 223 5.00 -18.26 4.65
CA LEU A 223 5.61 -18.19 3.33
C LEU A 223 6.65 -17.08 3.33
N ARG A 224 7.90 -17.45 3.13
CA ARG A 224 9.01 -16.49 3.10
C ARG A 224 8.92 -15.60 1.87
N PRO A 225 8.73 -14.28 1.99
CA PRO A 225 8.90 -13.37 0.89
C PRO A 225 10.36 -13.45 0.44
N THR A 226 10.58 -13.57 -0.85
CA THR A 226 11.90 -13.43 -1.44
C THR A 226 11.82 -12.41 -2.55
N SER A 227 12.90 -11.70 -2.82
CA SER A 227 13.00 -10.74 -3.91
C SER A 227 12.82 -11.36 -5.32
N ARG A 228 12.75 -12.71 -5.42
CA ARG A 228 12.57 -13.39 -6.71
C ARG A 228 11.10 -13.40 -7.10
N GLU A 229 10.81 -12.78 -8.24
CA GLU A 229 9.49 -12.83 -8.86
C GLU A 229 9.19 -14.25 -9.38
N PRO A 230 7.97 -14.79 -9.16
CA PRO A 230 7.54 -16.04 -9.77
C PRO A 230 7.48 -15.92 -11.29
N LEU A 231 7.81 -16.97 -12.03
CA LEU A 231 7.63 -16.97 -13.49
C LEU A 231 6.17 -16.69 -13.90
N LEU A 232 5.22 -17.18 -13.11
CA LEU A 232 3.78 -16.98 -13.32
C LEU A 232 3.35 -15.50 -13.16
N VAL A 233 4.19 -14.63 -12.61
CA VAL A 233 3.87 -13.19 -12.50
C VAL A 233 3.64 -12.54 -13.87
N LYS A 234 4.22 -13.11 -14.94
CA LYS A 234 3.96 -12.64 -16.31
C LYS A 234 2.49 -12.79 -16.73
N LEU A 235 1.79 -13.82 -16.23
CA LEU A 235 0.37 -13.99 -16.46
C LEU A 235 -0.43 -12.90 -15.73
N THR A 236 -0.04 -12.61 -14.48
CA THR A 236 -0.63 -11.49 -13.72
C THR A 236 -0.38 -10.15 -14.41
N ASP A 237 0.83 -9.91 -14.91
CA ASP A 237 1.12 -8.69 -15.67
C ASP A 237 0.29 -8.60 -16.96
N GLY A 238 0.11 -9.70 -17.69
CA GLY A 238 -0.76 -9.76 -18.87
C GLY A 238 -2.23 -9.45 -18.53
N PHE A 239 -2.75 -9.99 -17.43
CA PHE A 239 -4.10 -9.71 -16.96
C PHE A 239 -4.27 -8.23 -16.56
N ILE A 240 -3.29 -7.66 -15.87
CA ILE A 240 -3.24 -6.24 -15.52
C ILE A 240 -3.21 -5.36 -16.77
N GLN A 241 -2.42 -5.72 -17.77
CA GLN A 241 -2.34 -4.98 -19.03
C GLN A 241 -3.67 -5.02 -19.80
N LEU A 242 -4.35 -6.16 -19.80
CA LEU A 242 -5.69 -6.29 -20.37
C LEU A 242 -6.68 -5.37 -19.65
N ASP A 243 -6.69 -5.39 -18.31
CA ASP A 243 -7.54 -4.54 -17.49
C ASP A 243 -7.31 -3.05 -17.79
N PHE A 244 -6.06 -2.60 -17.79
CA PHE A 244 -5.73 -1.22 -18.17
C PHE A 244 -6.05 -0.90 -19.63
N GLY A 245 -5.86 -1.83 -20.55
CA GLY A 245 -6.22 -1.64 -21.97
C GLY A 245 -7.70 -1.34 -22.14
N LEU A 246 -8.55 -2.05 -21.41
CA LEU A 246 -10.00 -1.89 -21.45
C LEU A 246 -10.50 -0.65 -20.68
N PHE A 247 -9.88 -0.35 -19.54
CA PHE A 247 -10.39 0.64 -18.60
C PHE A 247 -9.46 1.85 -18.35
N LYS A 248 -8.43 2.06 -19.16
CA LYS A 248 -7.46 3.16 -18.99
C LYS A 248 -8.08 4.57 -18.94
N HIS A 249 -9.22 4.76 -19.58
CA HIS A 249 -9.96 6.03 -19.57
C HIS A 249 -11.04 6.09 -18.49
N SER A 250 -11.18 5.04 -17.70
CA SER A 250 -12.14 5.04 -16.61
C SER A 250 -11.67 6.00 -15.52
N LYS A 251 -12.58 6.83 -15.03
CA LYS A 251 -12.36 7.63 -13.82
C LYS A 251 -12.41 6.79 -12.55
N TYR A 252 -12.78 5.52 -12.64
CA TYR A 252 -12.96 4.62 -11.53
C TYR A 252 -11.80 3.64 -11.44
N SER A 253 -11.29 3.46 -10.24
CA SER A 253 -10.25 2.49 -9.89
C SER A 253 -10.47 2.02 -8.47
N VAL A 254 -10.10 0.80 -8.16
CA VAL A 254 -10.15 0.28 -6.77
C VAL A 254 -9.15 0.99 -5.90
N GLY A 255 -7.92 1.16 -6.38
CA GLY A 255 -6.86 1.83 -5.67
C GLY A 255 -6.33 3.04 -6.42
N LYS A 256 -5.87 3.99 -5.66
CA LYS A 256 -5.12 5.17 -6.14
C LYS A 256 -3.70 5.12 -5.62
N GLY A 257 -2.77 5.54 -6.49
CA GLY A 257 -1.40 5.83 -6.12
C GLY A 257 -1.10 7.30 -6.30
N PHE A 258 -0.42 7.88 -5.34
CA PHE A 258 0.03 9.26 -5.35
C PHE A 258 1.53 9.34 -5.12
N VAL A 259 2.20 10.21 -5.86
CA VAL A 259 3.50 10.74 -5.50
C VAL A 259 3.32 12.19 -5.12
N VAL A 260 3.71 12.53 -3.91
CA VAL A 260 3.68 13.91 -3.41
C VAL A 260 5.07 14.36 -3.00
N ARG A 261 5.32 15.66 -3.11
CA ARG A 261 6.58 16.31 -2.72
C ARG A 261 6.30 17.38 -1.69
N LYS A 262 7.11 17.42 -0.62
CA LYS A 262 7.08 18.53 0.33
C LYS A 262 7.70 19.77 -0.32
N ARG A 263 7.00 20.90 -0.28
CA ARG A 263 7.48 22.22 -0.72
C ARG A 263 8.50 22.79 0.23
#